data_290ec67b025a18f5cab4433f639f1e95
#
_entry.id   290ec67b025a18f5cab4433f639f1e95
#
_cell.length_a   1.000
_cell.length_b   1.000
_cell.length_c   1.000
_cell.angle_alpha   90.00
_cell.angle_beta   90.00
_cell.angle_gamma   90.00
#
_symmetry.space_group_name_H-M   'P 1'
#
loop_
_entity.id
_entity.type
_entity.pdbx_description
1 polymer ?
#
loop_
_entity_poly.entity_id
_entity_poly.type
_entity_poly.pdbx_seq_one_letter_code
_entity_poly.pdbx_strand_id
1 'polypeptide(L)'
;PIATSLIAEFTPKKYRSISMGAVSAAWYLGATVAAFVGYFLYTVPDGWKWMLGSAVIPCIILLVGRHDIPESPMWLAKKGRREEADEIVHRVFGEDVELEDEEEQPKTSLRMLLHSGYMKRMVFMGVFILCQVVPMYAIYTFGPDIMTAFGLGEGQESILGESVVSLFFLVGSIPAMFWLNSMGRRKLLLISLVFMGAGLTILGVWPMAPIFVVILAFGMYAFFSGGPGILQWLYPNELFPTEVRASAVGIAIGFSRIGTIVSTYGTPLFLAAFGVGPTMLVAAVLVGICLVMS
;
A
#
# COMPACT_ATOMS: atom_id res chain seq x y z
N PRO A 1 1.33 0.87 -11.36
CA PRO A 1 1.18 -0.28 -12.29
C PRO A 1 2.44 -0.57 -13.10
N ILE A 2 3.02 0.44 -13.79
CA ILE A 2 4.20 0.24 -14.67
C ILE A 2 5.42 -0.28 -13.89
N ALA A 3 5.76 0.31 -12.75
CA ALA A 3 6.90 -0.11 -11.94
C ALA A 3 6.74 -1.55 -11.42
N THR A 4 5.54 -1.93 -11.00
CA THR A 4 5.25 -3.28 -10.50
C THR A 4 5.31 -4.33 -11.61
N SER A 5 4.88 -4.00 -12.85
CA SER A 5 5.04 -4.88 -14.01
C SER A 5 6.51 -5.10 -14.32
N LEU A 6 7.28 -4.00 -14.41
CA LEU A 6 8.72 -4.08 -14.72
C LEU A 6 9.48 -4.91 -13.68
N ILE A 7 9.21 -4.69 -12.39
CA ILE A 7 9.82 -5.48 -11.31
C ILE A 7 9.42 -6.97 -11.43
N ALA A 8 8.16 -7.26 -11.81
CA ALA A 8 7.71 -8.63 -11.99
C ALA A 8 8.41 -9.33 -13.16
N GLU A 9 8.77 -8.60 -14.22
CA GLU A 9 9.51 -9.11 -15.37
C GLU A 9 10.98 -9.38 -15.01
N PHE A 10 11.65 -8.44 -14.35
CA PHE A 10 13.07 -8.55 -13.99
C PHE A 10 13.34 -9.38 -12.73
N THR A 11 12.31 -9.87 -12.03
CA THR A 11 12.53 -10.63 -10.79
C THR A 11 12.22 -12.12 -10.99
N PRO A 12 13.18 -13.02 -10.70
CA PRO A 12 12.96 -14.47 -10.71
C PRO A 12 11.80 -14.87 -9.80
N LYS A 13 11.05 -15.92 -10.18
CA LYS A 13 9.86 -16.41 -9.44
C LYS A 13 10.12 -16.58 -7.93
N LYS A 14 11.32 -17.03 -7.55
CA LYS A 14 11.75 -17.24 -6.16
C LYS A 14 11.75 -15.95 -5.31
N TYR A 15 12.10 -14.83 -5.90
CA TYR A 15 12.27 -13.54 -5.18
C TYR A 15 11.12 -12.56 -5.43
N ARG A 16 10.15 -12.90 -6.27
CA ARG A 16 9.03 -12.02 -6.68
C ARG A 16 8.25 -11.46 -5.49
N SER A 17 7.98 -12.28 -4.48
CA SER A 17 7.26 -11.85 -3.26
C SER A 17 8.05 -10.80 -2.47
N ILE A 18 9.37 -10.98 -2.36
CA ILE A 18 10.27 -10.05 -1.66
C ILE A 18 10.35 -8.73 -2.42
N SER A 19 10.49 -8.77 -3.75
CA SER A 19 10.56 -7.58 -4.59
C SER A 19 9.26 -6.76 -4.55
N MET A 20 8.10 -7.43 -4.57
CA MET A 20 6.81 -6.74 -4.39
C MET A 20 6.65 -6.17 -2.98
N GLY A 21 7.15 -6.87 -1.96
CA GLY A 21 7.21 -6.35 -0.60
C GLY A 21 8.12 -5.14 -0.48
N ALA A 22 9.28 -5.12 -1.17
CA ALA A 22 10.18 -3.98 -1.21
C ALA A 22 9.53 -2.72 -1.83
N VAL A 23 8.67 -2.87 -2.84
CA VAL A 23 7.87 -1.74 -3.38
C VAL A 23 6.97 -1.15 -2.32
N SER A 24 6.29 -2.01 -1.53
CA SER A 24 5.44 -1.54 -0.43
C SER A 24 6.25 -0.87 0.68
N ALA A 25 7.41 -1.44 1.03
CA ALA A 25 8.31 -0.86 2.02
C ALA A 25 8.86 0.51 1.55
N ALA A 26 9.19 0.66 0.26
CA ALA A 26 9.62 1.93 -0.32
C ALA A 26 8.52 3.00 -0.23
N TRP A 27 7.25 2.62 -0.41
CA TRP A 27 6.13 3.52 -0.18
C TRP A 27 6.10 4.03 1.27
N TYR A 28 6.17 3.14 2.25
CA TYR A 28 6.17 3.50 3.66
C TYR A 28 7.42 4.31 4.06
N LEU A 29 8.57 4.00 3.45
CA LEU A 29 9.80 4.80 3.63
C LEU A 29 9.60 6.24 3.16
N GLY A 30 9.03 6.43 1.97
CA GLY A 30 8.74 7.76 1.43
C GLY A 30 7.76 8.55 2.33
N ALA A 31 6.68 7.90 2.80
CA ALA A 31 5.72 8.50 3.71
C ALA A 31 6.37 8.88 5.06
N THR A 32 7.20 8.00 5.64
CA THR A 32 7.93 8.25 6.88
C THR A 32 8.89 9.43 6.74
N VAL A 33 9.68 9.46 5.66
CA VAL A 33 10.60 10.58 5.39
C VAL A 33 9.82 11.90 5.25
N ALA A 34 8.70 11.90 4.51
CA ALA A 34 7.87 13.08 4.33
C ALA A 34 7.29 13.58 5.67
N ALA A 35 6.84 12.69 6.55
CA ALA A 35 6.33 13.03 7.88
C ALA A 35 7.40 13.68 8.75
N PHE A 36 8.62 13.12 8.79
CA PHE A 36 9.72 13.74 9.53
C PHE A 36 10.20 15.06 8.91
N VAL A 37 10.24 15.19 7.59
CA VAL A 37 10.51 16.48 6.93
C VAL A 37 9.44 17.50 7.35
N GLY A 38 8.18 17.11 7.40
CA GLY A 38 7.08 17.93 7.93
C GLY A 38 7.34 18.38 9.37
N TYR A 39 7.74 17.48 10.25
CA TYR A 39 8.06 17.75 11.64
C TYR A 39 9.21 18.76 11.79
N PHE A 40 10.34 18.54 11.10
CA PHE A 40 11.51 19.42 11.22
C PHE A 40 11.30 20.80 10.60
N LEU A 41 10.49 20.90 9.55
CA LEU A 41 10.24 22.15 8.84
C LEU A 41 9.01 22.91 9.36
N TYR A 42 8.24 22.36 10.31
CA TYR A 42 7.03 22.96 10.82
C TYR A 42 7.26 24.36 11.44
N THR A 43 8.34 24.52 12.21
CA THR A 43 8.69 25.77 12.89
C THR A 43 9.52 26.73 12.04
N VAL A 44 9.97 26.31 10.85
CA VAL A 44 10.79 27.12 9.97
C VAL A 44 9.93 28.15 9.23
N PRO A 45 10.31 29.43 9.15
CA PRO A 45 9.62 30.42 8.34
C PRO A 45 9.47 29.93 6.89
N ASP A 46 8.25 30.02 6.34
CA ASP A 46 7.92 29.48 5.02
C ASP A 46 8.20 27.96 4.87
N GLY A 47 8.18 27.20 5.97
CA GLY A 47 8.52 25.77 6.01
C GLY A 47 7.74 24.92 5.01
N TRP A 48 6.48 25.26 4.74
CA TRP A 48 5.67 24.57 3.73
C TRP A 48 6.28 24.61 2.31
N LYS A 49 7.00 25.68 1.95
CA LYS A 49 7.71 25.77 0.66
C LYS A 49 8.87 24.79 0.60
N TRP A 50 9.60 24.67 1.71
CA TRP A 50 10.70 23.71 1.83
C TRP A 50 10.21 22.26 1.88
N MET A 51 9.05 22.00 2.52
CA MET A 51 8.41 20.67 2.51
C MET A 51 8.09 20.25 1.07
N LEU A 52 7.44 21.11 0.29
CA LEU A 52 7.16 20.84 -1.12
C LEU A 52 8.45 20.74 -1.95
N GLY A 53 9.40 21.64 -1.72
CA GLY A 53 10.69 21.64 -2.42
C GLY A 53 11.52 20.38 -2.14
N SER A 54 11.41 19.80 -0.96
CA SER A 54 12.14 18.56 -0.61
C SER A 54 11.80 17.37 -1.51
N ALA A 55 10.60 17.35 -2.11
CA ALA A 55 10.18 16.32 -3.06
C ALA A 55 11.03 16.30 -4.35
N VAL A 56 11.75 17.38 -4.65
CA VAL A 56 12.68 17.45 -5.79
C VAL A 56 13.86 16.49 -5.60
N ILE A 57 14.30 16.26 -4.36
CA ILE A 57 15.45 15.38 -4.07
C ILE A 57 15.20 13.95 -4.57
N PRO A 58 14.12 13.25 -4.14
CA PRO A 58 13.85 11.91 -4.66
C PRO A 58 13.56 11.90 -6.16
N CYS A 59 12.99 12.98 -6.73
CA CYS A 59 12.80 13.08 -8.17
C CYS A 59 14.13 13.10 -8.93
N ILE A 60 15.13 13.84 -8.45
CA ILE A 60 16.46 13.87 -9.06
C ILE A 60 17.13 12.49 -8.95
N ILE A 61 17.05 11.85 -7.79
CA ILE A 61 17.59 10.49 -7.59
C ILE A 61 16.94 9.51 -8.58
N LEU A 62 15.63 9.60 -8.78
CA LEU A 62 14.91 8.77 -9.75
C LEU A 62 15.34 9.06 -11.20
N LEU A 63 15.52 10.33 -11.57
CA LEU A 63 15.95 10.72 -12.92
C LEU A 63 17.35 10.19 -13.23
N VAL A 64 18.26 10.30 -12.27
CA VAL A 64 19.62 9.79 -12.42
C VAL A 64 19.63 8.25 -12.46
N GLY A 65 18.94 7.60 -11.52
CA GLY A 65 18.89 6.13 -11.46
C GLY A 65 18.14 5.47 -12.63
N ARG A 66 17.24 6.21 -13.30
CA ARG A 66 16.51 5.69 -14.47
C ARG A 66 17.38 5.53 -15.70
N HIS A 67 18.51 6.22 -15.78
CA HIS A 67 19.37 6.22 -16.97
C HIS A 67 19.88 4.80 -17.31
N ASP A 68 20.12 3.99 -16.29
CA ASP A 68 20.69 2.64 -16.45
C ASP A 68 19.64 1.52 -16.44
N ILE A 69 18.35 1.88 -16.30
CA ILE A 69 17.27 0.87 -16.31
C ILE A 69 16.91 0.55 -17.75
N PRO A 70 17.07 -0.72 -18.19
CA PRO A 70 16.70 -1.13 -19.54
C PRO A 70 15.18 -1.11 -19.75
N GLU A 71 14.76 -1.03 -20.99
CA GLU A 71 13.34 -1.17 -21.38
C GLU A 71 12.85 -2.60 -21.07
N SER A 72 11.52 -2.75 -20.93
CA SER A 72 10.90 -4.06 -20.73
C SER A 72 11.15 -5.00 -21.91
N PRO A 73 11.79 -6.16 -21.71
CA PRO A 73 12.01 -7.12 -22.78
C PRO A 73 10.70 -7.60 -23.44
N MET A 74 9.66 -7.82 -22.62
CA MET A 74 8.34 -8.22 -23.10
C MET A 74 7.68 -7.13 -23.96
N TRP A 75 7.84 -5.86 -23.59
CA TRP A 75 7.34 -4.75 -24.39
C TRP A 75 8.07 -4.61 -25.72
N LEU A 76 9.41 -4.77 -25.74
CA LEU A 76 10.23 -4.75 -26.94
C LEU A 76 9.83 -5.89 -27.88
N ALA A 77 9.67 -7.11 -27.38
CA ALA A 77 9.23 -8.25 -28.15
C ALA A 77 7.85 -8.01 -28.80
N LYS A 78 6.88 -7.45 -28.06
CA LYS A 78 5.55 -7.06 -28.60
C LYS A 78 5.62 -5.97 -29.68
N LYS A 79 6.67 -5.15 -29.68
CA LYS A 79 6.92 -4.12 -30.71
C LYS A 79 7.70 -4.64 -31.90
N GLY A 80 8.03 -5.92 -31.94
CA GLY A 80 8.81 -6.56 -33.00
C GLY A 80 10.33 -6.31 -32.91
N ARG A 81 10.81 -5.74 -31.82
CA ARG A 81 12.23 -5.46 -31.52
C ARG A 81 12.83 -6.63 -30.72
N ARG A 82 12.75 -7.85 -31.27
CA ARG A 82 13.08 -9.08 -30.55
C ARG A 82 14.58 -9.18 -30.24
N GLU A 83 15.45 -8.78 -31.16
CA GLU A 83 16.92 -8.80 -30.96
C GLU A 83 17.34 -7.98 -29.75
N GLU A 84 16.77 -6.77 -29.59
CA GLU A 84 17.04 -5.91 -28.42
C GLU A 84 16.48 -6.49 -27.13
N ALA A 85 15.32 -7.16 -27.20
CA ALA A 85 14.73 -7.83 -26.04
C ALA A 85 15.61 -8.99 -25.55
N ASP A 86 16.13 -9.81 -26.47
CA ASP A 86 17.04 -10.92 -26.18
C ASP A 86 18.37 -10.42 -25.61
N GLU A 87 18.92 -9.35 -26.16
CA GLU A 87 20.14 -8.70 -25.63
C GLU A 87 19.97 -8.25 -24.17
N ILE A 88 18.83 -7.68 -23.82
CA ILE A 88 18.53 -7.25 -22.45
C ILE A 88 18.37 -8.48 -21.53
N VAL A 89 17.68 -9.53 -21.98
CA VAL A 89 17.52 -10.77 -21.20
C VAL A 89 18.86 -11.42 -20.94
N HIS A 90 19.70 -11.57 -21.95
CA HIS A 90 21.04 -12.12 -21.78
C HIS A 90 21.93 -11.29 -20.85
N ARG A 91 21.82 -9.96 -20.91
CA ARG A 91 22.56 -9.05 -20.02
C ARG A 91 22.13 -9.18 -18.56
N VAL A 92 20.84 -9.38 -18.29
CA VAL A 92 20.28 -9.36 -16.93
C VAL A 92 20.22 -10.75 -16.32
N PHE A 93 19.88 -11.78 -17.11
CA PHE A 93 19.63 -13.14 -16.61
C PHE A 93 20.69 -14.16 -17.02
N GLY A 94 21.60 -13.82 -17.93
CA GLY A 94 22.61 -14.72 -18.48
C GLY A 94 22.18 -15.35 -19.81
N GLU A 95 23.15 -15.98 -20.49
CA GLU A 95 22.99 -16.50 -21.85
C GLU A 95 22.05 -17.72 -21.98
N ASP A 96 21.72 -18.36 -20.85
CA ASP A 96 20.90 -19.59 -20.82
C ASP A 96 19.37 -19.32 -20.73
N VAL A 97 18.94 -18.06 -20.71
CA VAL A 97 17.53 -17.69 -20.53
C VAL A 97 16.96 -17.16 -21.85
N GLU A 98 16.03 -17.89 -22.45
CA GLU A 98 15.25 -17.44 -23.59
C GLU A 98 13.96 -16.74 -23.14
N LEU A 99 13.52 -15.72 -23.89
CA LEU A 99 12.19 -15.12 -23.72
C LEU A 99 11.12 -16.17 -24.06
N GLU A 100 10.31 -16.53 -23.07
CA GLU A 100 9.09 -17.29 -23.33
C GLU A 100 8.18 -16.48 -24.27
N ASP A 101 7.78 -17.04 -25.41
CA ASP A 101 6.79 -16.44 -26.28
C ASP A 101 5.47 -16.29 -25.51
N GLU A 102 5.10 -15.07 -25.15
CA GLU A 102 3.76 -14.83 -24.64
C GLU A 102 2.78 -15.02 -25.82
N GLU A 103 1.96 -16.10 -25.76
CA GLU A 103 0.82 -16.25 -26.66
C GLU A 103 0.00 -14.95 -26.69
N GLU A 104 -0.44 -14.53 -27.87
CA GLU A 104 -1.28 -13.34 -28.03
C GLU A 104 -2.46 -13.41 -27.05
N GLN A 105 -2.42 -12.57 -26.01
CA GLN A 105 -3.49 -12.57 -25.03
C GLN A 105 -4.79 -12.08 -25.68
N PRO A 106 -5.86 -12.86 -25.64
CA PRO A 106 -7.14 -12.47 -26.20
C PRO A 106 -7.61 -11.15 -25.58
N LYS A 107 -8.14 -10.25 -26.41
CA LYS A 107 -8.67 -8.97 -25.97
C LYS A 107 -9.75 -9.20 -24.90
N THR A 108 -9.42 -8.90 -23.65
CA THR A 108 -10.31 -9.13 -22.53
C THR A 108 -11.51 -8.21 -22.59
N SER A 109 -12.70 -8.75 -22.59
CA SER A 109 -13.94 -8.00 -22.44
C SER A 109 -14.34 -7.95 -20.96
N LEU A 110 -14.72 -6.76 -20.46
CA LEU A 110 -15.35 -6.60 -19.12
C LEU A 110 -16.53 -7.57 -18.92
N ARG A 111 -17.26 -7.88 -20.01
CA ARG A 111 -18.35 -8.86 -20.01
C ARG A 111 -17.86 -10.26 -19.62
N MET A 112 -16.65 -10.66 -20.01
CA MET A 112 -16.04 -11.94 -19.65
C MET A 112 -15.77 -12.05 -18.16
N LEU A 113 -15.30 -10.97 -17.51
CA LEU A 113 -15.13 -10.91 -16.05
C LEU A 113 -16.43 -11.08 -15.28
N LEU A 114 -17.51 -10.47 -15.77
CA LEU A 114 -18.82 -10.51 -15.11
C LEU A 114 -19.51 -11.88 -15.25
N HIS A 115 -19.29 -12.60 -16.35
CA HIS A 115 -19.97 -13.89 -16.67
C HIS A 115 -19.17 -15.13 -16.28
N SER A 116 -17.87 -15.03 -16.05
CA SER A 116 -16.96 -16.18 -15.86
C SER A 116 -16.82 -16.68 -14.42
N GLY A 117 -17.72 -16.31 -13.50
CA GLY A 117 -17.64 -16.76 -12.09
C GLY A 117 -16.59 -16.03 -11.23
N TYR A 118 -15.88 -15.06 -11.78
CA TYR A 118 -14.88 -14.26 -11.05
C TYR A 118 -15.49 -13.18 -10.16
N MET A 119 -16.82 -12.97 -10.22
CA MET A 119 -17.53 -11.93 -9.46
C MET A 119 -17.22 -12.01 -7.95
N LYS A 120 -17.24 -13.21 -7.36
CA LYS A 120 -16.94 -13.39 -5.92
C LYS A 120 -15.52 -12.93 -5.57
N ARG A 121 -14.54 -13.24 -6.43
CA ARG A 121 -13.14 -12.81 -6.23
C ARG A 121 -12.99 -11.30 -6.40
N MET A 122 -13.71 -10.70 -7.35
CA MET A 122 -13.73 -9.25 -7.56
C MET A 122 -14.36 -8.51 -6.36
N VAL A 123 -15.49 -9.00 -5.85
CA VAL A 123 -16.13 -8.43 -4.66
C VAL A 123 -15.21 -8.55 -3.45
N PHE A 124 -14.59 -9.71 -3.23
CA PHE A 124 -13.61 -9.89 -2.16
C PHE A 124 -12.46 -8.88 -2.29
N MET A 125 -11.87 -8.75 -3.48
CA MET A 125 -10.79 -7.79 -3.72
C MET A 125 -11.22 -6.35 -3.50
N GLY A 126 -12.40 -5.97 -3.99
CA GLY A 126 -12.96 -4.63 -3.79
C GLY A 126 -13.15 -4.30 -2.31
N VAL A 127 -13.79 -5.19 -1.55
CA VAL A 127 -13.99 -5.01 -0.10
C VAL A 127 -12.66 -5.03 0.65
N PHE A 128 -11.76 -5.95 0.34
CA PHE A 128 -10.43 -6.01 0.95
C PHE A 128 -9.67 -4.69 0.78
N ILE A 129 -9.63 -4.16 -0.45
CA ILE A 129 -8.93 -2.92 -0.74
C ILE A 129 -9.62 -1.73 -0.05
N LEU A 130 -10.95 -1.65 -0.05
CA LEU A 130 -11.69 -0.59 0.65
C LEU A 130 -11.40 -0.61 2.15
N CYS A 131 -11.49 -1.79 2.79
CA CYS A 131 -11.24 -1.94 4.21
C CYS A 131 -9.79 -1.63 4.61
N GLN A 132 -8.83 -1.82 3.70
CA GLN A 132 -7.44 -1.47 3.91
C GLN A 132 -7.19 0.03 3.69
N VAL A 133 -7.71 0.58 2.60
CA VAL A 133 -7.40 1.93 2.13
C VAL A 133 -8.09 3.00 2.97
N VAL A 134 -9.36 2.80 3.38
CA VAL A 134 -10.12 3.81 4.12
C VAL A 134 -9.46 4.16 5.46
N PRO A 135 -9.15 3.22 6.38
CA PRO A 135 -8.46 3.56 7.63
C PRO A 135 -7.05 4.11 7.41
N MET A 136 -6.32 3.56 6.44
CA MET A 136 -4.95 3.99 6.13
C MET A 136 -4.91 5.46 5.69
N TYR A 137 -5.76 5.86 4.73
CA TYR A 137 -5.80 7.24 4.26
C TYR A 137 -6.37 8.19 5.30
N ALA A 138 -7.31 7.75 6.16
CA ALA A 138 -7.75 8.56 7.30
C ALA A 138 -6.58 8.94 8.19
N ILE A 139 -5.73 7.98 8.55
CA ILE A 139 -4.57 8.20 9.41
C ILE A 139 -3.49 9.03 8.68
N TYR A 140 -3.17 8.75 7.43
CA TYR A 140 -2.17 9.51 6.69
C TYR A 140 -2.58 10.95 6.37
N THR A 141 -3.86 11.22 6.13
CA THR A 141 -4.33 12.55 5.75
C THR A 141 -4.63 13.42 6.96
N PHE A 142 -5.19 12.82 8.01
CA PHE A 142 -5.65 13.52 9.20
C PHE A 142 -4.93 13.05 10.48
N GLY A 143 -3.75 12.45 10.33
CA GLY A 143 -2.94 11.95 11.45
C GLY A 143 -2.72 13.00 12.55
N PRO A 144 -2.22 14.20 12.23
CA PRO A 144 -2.05 15.26 13.23
C PRO A 144 -3.35 15.65 13.93
N ASP A 145 -4.47 15.80 13.19
CA ASP A 145 -5.77 16.15 13.76
C ASP A 145 -6.30 15.04 14.70
N ILE A 146 -6.10 13.79 14.29
CA ILE A 146 -6.46 12.62 15.10
C ILE A 146 -5.59 12.57 16.37
N MET A 147 -4.28 12.81 16.26
CA MET A 147 -3.38 12.85 17.42
C MET A 147 -3.75 13.98 18.39
N THR A 148 -4.09 15.15 17.88
CA THR A 148 -4.59 16.27 18.67
C THR A 148 -5.89 15.90 19.39
N ALA A 149 -6.82 15.23 18.72
CA ALA A 149 -8.08 14.77 19.31
C ALA A 149 -7.88 13.71 20.42
N PHE A 150 -6.76 12.98 20.40
CA PHE A 150 -6.32 12.10 21.51
C PHE A 150 -5.52 12.82 22.60
N GLY A 151 -5.31 14.14 22.50
CA GLY A 151 -4.63 14.92 23.52
C GLY A 151 -3.11 14.98 23.41
N LEU A 152 -2.53 14.66 22.23
CA LEU A 152 -1.10 14.81 21.97
C LEU A 152 -0.63 16.27 21.76
N GLY A 153 -1.40 17.24 22.12
CA GLY A 153 -1.07 18.65 21.87
C GLY A 153 -1.37 19.09 20.44
N GLU A 154 -1.13 20.37 20.15
CA GLU A 154 -1.35 20.95 18.84
C GLU A 154 -0.02 21.23 18.13
N GLY A 155 -0.04 21.25 16.82
CA GLY A 155 1.09 21.65 15.99
C GLY A 155 2.21 20.61 15.94
N GLN A 156 3.41 20.94 16.41
CA GLN A 156 4.59 20.10 16.24
C GLN A 156 4.50 18.76 16.99
N GLU A 157 3.85 18.71 18.13
CA GLU A 157 3.72 17.48 18.92
C GLU A 157 2.80 16.45 18.23
N SER A 158 1.68 16.90 17.65
CA SER A 158 0.80 16.03 16.89
C SER A 158 1.44 15.49 15.61
N ILE A 159 2.24 16.32 14.93
CA ILE A 159 3.02 15.91 13.75
C ILE A 159 4.09 14.88 14.15
N LEU A 160 4.74 15.03 15.29
CA LEU A 160 5.67 14.04 15.80
C LEU A 160 4.97 12.69 16.05
N GLY A 161 3.80 12.72 16.70
CA GLY A 161 2.98 11.51 16.94
C GLY A 161 2.65 10.78 15.64
N GLU A 162 2.21 11.49 14.62
CA GLU A 162 1.93 10.93 13.28
C GLU A 162 3.22 10.40 12.64
N SER A 163 4.35 11.12 12.75
CA SER A 163 5.65 10.66 12.22
C SER A 163 6.11 9.35 12.84
N VAL A 164 5.89 9.18 14.16
CA VAL A 164 6.17 7.92 14.86
C VAL A 164 5.26 6.79 14.37
N VAL A 165 3.97 7.06 14.13
CA VAL A 165 3.05 6.06 13.55
C VAL A 165 3.49 5.68 12.15
N SER A 166 3.91 6.63 11.32
CA SER A 166 4.46 6.36 9.99
C SER A 166 5.71 5.48 10.03
N LEU A 167 6.56 5.66 11.04
CA LEU A 167 7.70 4.79 11.29
C LEU A 167 7.27 3.35 11.61
N PHE A 168 6.20 3.15 12.37
CA PHE A 168 5.66 1.81 12.63
C PHE A 168 5.13 1.13 11.36
N PHE A 169 4.54 1.84 10.41
CA PHE A 169 4.19 1.31 9.10
C PHE A 169 5.42 0.79 8.35
N LEU A 170 6.51 1.58 8.33
CA LEU A 170 7.75 1.17 7.70
C LEU A 170 8.35 -0.05 8.38
N VAL A 171 8.52 -0.02 9.70
CA VAL A 171 9.11 -1.12 10.48
C VAL A 171 8.28 -2.40 10.34
N GLY A 172 6.95 -2.30 10.31
CA GLY A 172 6.05 -3.45 10.14
C GLY A 172 6.07 -4.05 8.74
N SER A 173 6.36 -3.26 7.72
CA SER A 173 6.44 -3.75 6.34
C SER A 173 7.63 -4.70 6.11
N ILE A 174 8.73 -4.50 6.82
CA ILE A 174 9.95 -5.32 6.67
C ILE A 174 9.71 -6.79 7.08
N PRO A 175 9.29 -7.11 8.31
CA PRO A 175 9.02 -8.51 8.69
C PRO A 175 7.86 -9.11 7.88
N ALA A 176 6.87 -8.32 7.46
CA ALA A 176 5.77 -8.81 6.64
C ALA A 176 6.25 -9.43 5.31
N MET A 177 7.32 -8.90 4.69
CA MET A 177 7.92 -9.46 3.48
C MET A 177 8.42 -10.90 3.69
N PHE A 178 9.05 -11.16 4.85
CA PHE A 178 9.60 -12.48 5.19
C PHE A 178 8.50 -13.42 5.69
N TRP A 179 7.55 -12.93 6.48
CA TRP A 179 6.41 -13.70 6.98
C TRP A 179 5.49 -14.17 5.85
N LEU A 180 5.38 -13.41 4.78
CA LEU A 180 4.62 -13.82 3.60
C LEU A 180 5.10 -15.16 3.03
N ASN A 181 6.41 -15.38 3.00
CA ASN A 181 7.00 -16.63 2.51
C ASN A 181 6.95 -17.77 3.54
N SER A 182 7.05 -17.48 4.84
CA SER A 182 7.11 -18.48 5.90
C SER A 182 5.73 -18.95 6.36
N MET A 183 4.78 -18.03 6.55
CA MET A 183 3.45 -18.35 7.08
C MET A 183 2.37 -18.53 6.01
N GLY A 184 2.62 -18.02 4.80
CA GLY A 184 1.65 -18.01 3.70
C GLY A 184 0.66 -16.84 3.79
N ARG A 185 -0.03 -16.57 2.66
CA ARG A 185 -0.84 -15.36 2.44
C ARG A 185 -2.00 -15.23 3.43
N ARG A 186 -2.79 -16.31 3.60
CA ARG A 186 -4.00 -16.29 4.42
C ARG A 186 -3.69 -16.09 5.91
N LYS A 187 -2.70 -16.81 6.43
CA LYS A 187 -2.33 -16.69 7.86
C LYS A 187 -1.80 -15.29 8.15
N LEU A 188 -0.93 -14.75 7.28
CA LEU A 188 -0.42 -13.40 7.42
C LEU A 188 -1.56 -12.38 7.42
N LEU A 189 -2.52 -12.49 6.49
CA LEU A 189 -3.68 -11.60 6.41
C LEU A 189 -4.51 -11.65 7.70
N LEU A 190 -4.91 -12.85 8.14
CA LEU A 190 -5.77 -13.02 9.33
C LEU A 190 -5.10 -12.47 10.59
N ILE A 191 -3.83 -12.80 10.84
CA ILE A 191 -3.07 -12.29 11.99
C ILE A 191 -3.00 -10.75 11.90
N SER A 192 -2.65 -10.20 10.76
CA SER A 192 -2.57 -8.77 10.57
C SER A 192 -3.90 -8.07 10.86
N LEU A 193 -5.01 -8.58 10.30
CA LEU A 193 -6.34 -7.98 10.50
C LEU A 193 -6.81 -8.05 11.97
N VAL A 194 -6.49 -9.12 12.70
CA VAL A 194 -6.82 -9.24 14.13
C VAL A 194 -6.09 -8.16 14.94
N PHE A 195 -4.79 -8.01 14.76
CA PHE A 195 -4.02 -7.00 15.51
C PHE A 195 -4.36 -5.57 15.07
N MET A 196 -4.59 -5.32 13.78
CA MET A 196 -5.08 -4.03 13.29
C MET A 196 -6.44 -3.68 13.91
N GLY A 197 -7.38 -4.62 13.88
CA GLY A 197 -8.71 -4.43 14.46
C GLY A 197 -8.65 -4.21 15.97
N ALA A 198 -7.80 -4.94 16.69
CA ALA A 198 -7.59 -4.77 18.13
C ALA A 198 -7.05 -3.38 18.45
N GLY A 199 -6.03 -2.89 17.70
CA GLY A 199 -5.48 -1.54 17.89
C GLY A 199 -6.55 -0.46 17.72
N LEU A 200 -7.29 -0.50 16.62
CA LEU A 200 -8.37 0.46 16.35
C LEU A 200 -9.52 0.37 17.36
N THR A 201 -9.84 -0.84 17.83
CA THR A 201 -10.88 -1.05 18.86
C THR A 201 -10.46 -0.45 20.20
N ILE A 202 -9.20 -0.60 20.62
CA ILE A 202 -8.66 0.03 21.83
C ILE A 202 -8.81 1.54 21.74
N LEU A 203 -8.41 2.16 20.62
CA LEU A 203 -8.54 3.60 20.38
C LEU A 203 -9.99 4.07 20.38
N GLY A 204 -10.90 3.26 19.85
CA GLY A 204 -12.30 3.59 19.76
C GLY A 204 -13.06 3.47 21.08
N VAL A 205 -12.75 2.43 21.87
CA VAL A 205 -13.42 2.18 23.17
C VAL A 205 -12.86 3.05 24.29
N TRP A 206 -11.57 3.39 24.19
CA TRP A 206 -10.90 4.17 25.23
C TRP A 206 -10.23 5.44 24.67
N PRO A 207 -11.01 6.46 24.23
CA PRO A 207 -10.47 7.68 23.63
C PRO A 207 -9.68 8.56 24.63
N MET A 208 -9.89 8.38 25.93
CA MET A 208 -9.17 9.07 27.00
C MET A 208 -7.98 8.25 27.53
N ALA A 209 -7.48 7.29 26.76
CA ALA A 209 -6.34 6.47 27.16
C ALA A 209 -5.08 7.34 27.37
N PRO A 210 -4.16 6.94 28.24
CA PRO A 210 -2.85 7.58 28.34
C PRO A 210 -2.16 7.58 26.98
N ILE A 211 -1.41 8.64 26.66
CA ILE A 211 -0.72 8.85 25.38
C ILE A 211 0.11 7.64 24.96
N PHE A 212 0.77 6.98 25.90
CA PHE A 212 1.52 5.75 25.64
C PHE A 212 0.64 4.62 25.06
N VAL A 213 -0.57 4.44 25.57
CA VAL A 213 -1.52 3.45 25.06
C VAL A 213 -1.99 3.81 23.66
N VAL A 214 -2.25 5.10 23.42
CA VAL A 214 -2.65 5.63 22.11
C VAL A 214 -1.56 5.35 21.07
N ILE A 215 -0.31 5.70 21.36
CA ILE A 215 0.82 5.45 20.45
C ILE A 215 1.02 3.96 20.20
N LEU A 216 0.92 3.12 21.25
CA LEU A 216 1.05 1.67 21.08
C LEU A 216 -0.10 1.07 20.24
N ALA A 217 -1.32 1.52 20.45
CA ALA A 217 -2.48 1.03 19.68
C ALA A 217 -2.40 1.44 18.21
N PHE A 218 -2.01 2.69 17.92
CA PHE A 218 -1.70 3.11 16.56
C PHE A 218 -0.50 2.37 15.98
N GLY A 219 0.56 2.20 16.77
CA GLY A 219 1.75 1.43 16.39
C GLY A 219 1.40 -0.01 16.04
N MET A 220 0.52 -0.64 16.82
CA MET A 220 0.02 -2.00 16.53
C MET A 220 -0.76 -2.04 15.21
N TYR A 221 -1.68 -1.10 14.98
CA TYR A 221 -2.38 -0.97 13.71
C TYR A 221 -1.38 -0.78 12.54
N ALA A 222 -0.47 0.17 12.67
CA ALA A 222 0.49 0.54 11.63
C ALA A 222 1.45 -0.62 11.31
N PHE A 223 2.01 -1.26 12.32
CA PHE A 223 2.95 -2.37 12.19
C PHE A 223 2.34 -3.55 11.43
N PHE A 224 1.13 -3.97 11.84
CA PHE A 224 0.46 -5.10 11.20
C PHE A 224 -0.19 -4.74 9.86
N SER A 225 -0.34 -3.47 9.50
CA SER A 225 -0.80 -3.03 8.19
C SER A 225 0.17 -3.37 7.05
N GLY A 226 1.43 -3.66 7.36
CA GLY A 226 2.43 -4.11 6.38
C GLY A 226 2.02 -5.38 5.62
N GLY A 227 1.40 -6.35 6.27
CA GLY A 227 0.92 -7.59 5.64
C GLY A 227 -0.14 -7.34 4.55
N PRO A 228 -1.29 -6.77 4.89
CA PRO A 228 -2.31 -6.38 3.92
C PRO A 228 -1.78 -5.41 2.85
N GLY A 229 -0.86 -4.52 3.20
CA GLY A 229 -0.21 -3.59 2.27
C GLY A 229 0.57 -4.27 1.15
N ILE A 230 1.20 -5.43 1.40
CA ILE A 230 1.85 -6.24 0.37
C ILE A 230 0.79 -7.04 -0.41
N LEU A 231 -0.17 -7.63 0.29
CA LEU A 231 -1.19 -8.51 -0.30
C LEU A 231 -2.12 -7.79 -1.27
N GLN A 232 -2.37 -6.49 -1.10
CA GLN A 232 -3.17 -5.69 -2.03
C GLN A 232 -2.58 -5.66 -3.46
N TRP A 233 -1.26 -5.81 -3.60
CA TRP A 233 -0.58 -5.88 -4.89
C TRP A 233 -0.39 -7.31 -5.39
N LEU A 234 -0.30 -8.27 -4.46
CA LEU A 234 -0.03 -9.66 -4.79
C LEU A 234 -1.32 -10.41 -5.18
N TYR A 235 -2.39 -10.26 -4.42
CA TYR A 235 -3.66 -10.97 -4.64
C TYR A 235 -4.26 -10.78 -6.03
N PRO A 236 -4.31 -9.59 -6.64
CA PRO A 236 -4.83 -9.45 -7.99
C PRO A 236 -4.06 -10.30 -9.01
N ASN A 237 -2.76 -10.47 -8.79
CA ASN A 237 -1.90 -11.26 -9.67
C ASN A 237 -2.06 -12.77 -9.47
N GLU A 238 -2.49 -13.21 -8.29
CA GLU A 238 -2.67 -14.63 -7.96
C GLU A 238 -4.12 -15.12 -8.14
N LEU A 239 -5.11 -14.24 -7.92
CA LEU A 239 -6.52 -14.61 -7.97
C LEU A 239 -7.11 -14.64 -9.37
N PHE A 240 -6.48 -13.95 -10.32
CA PHE A 240 -6.99 -13.83 -11.68
C PHE A 240 -6.00 -14.41 -12.70
N PRO A 241 -6.50 -15.18 -13.69
CA PRO A 241 -5.66 -15.66 -14.78
C PRO A 241 -5.15 -14.49 -15.62
N THR A 242 -4.08 -14.74 -16.36
CA THR A 242 -3.34 -13.73 -17.13
C THR A 242 -4.23 -12.93 -18.07
N GLU A 243 -5.19 -13.60 -18.68
CA GLU A 243 -6.15 -13.04 -19.66
C GLU A 243 -6.99 -11.88 -19.10
N VAL A 244 -7.44 -11.97 -17.84
CA VAL A 244 -8.34 -10.99 -17.22
C VAL A 244 -7.66 -10.15 -16.13
N ARG A 245 -6.40 -10.45 -15.80
CA ARG A 245 -5.64 -9.86 -14.69
C ARG A 245 -5.55 -8.34 -14.77
N ALA A 246 -5.19 -7.79 -15.94
CA ALA A 246 -5.03 -6.36 -16.11
C ALA A 246 -6.34 -5.59 -15.83
N SER A 247 -7.46 -6.12 -16.32
CA SER A 247 -8.78 -5.53 -16.08
C SER A 247 -9.22 -5.69 -14.63
N ALA A 248 -8.96 -6.83 -14.00
CA ALA A 248 -9.26 -7.06 -12.58
C ALA A 248 -8.44 -6.14 -11.67
N VAL A 249 -7.14 -5.96 -11.94
CA VAL A 249 -6.28 -4.99 -11.23
C VAL A 249 -6.79 -3.57 -11.41
N GLY A 250 -7.17 -3.19 -12.64
CA GLY A 250 -7.74 -1.87 -12.91
C GLY A 250 -9.00 -1.57 -12.12
N ILE A 251 -9.93 -2.53 -12.05
CA ILE A 251 -11.15 -2.43 -11.24
C ILE A 251 -10.83 -2.35 -9.76
N ALA A 252 -9.91 -3.18 -9.25
CA ALA A 252 -9.48 -3.17 -7.86
C ALA A 252 -8.88 -1.80 -7.46
N ILE A 253 -8.05 -1.21 -8.34
CA ILE A 253 -7.53 0.15 -8.16
C ILE A 253 -8.67 1.17 -8.18
N GLY A 254 -9.67 1.02 -9.06
CA GLY A 254 -10.86 1.87 -9.08
C GLY A 254 -11.58 1.87 -7.74
N PHE A 255 -11.82 0.71 -7.13
CA PHE A 255 -12.38 0.61 -5.78
C PHE A 255 -11.53 1.31 -4.72
N SER A 256 -10.20 1.20 -4.81
CA SER A 256 -9.30 1.93 -3.89
C SER A 256 -9.50 3.44 -3.97
N ARG A 257 -9.76 3.99 -5.15
CA ARG A 257 -10.00 5.44 -5.32
C ARG A 257 -11.33 5.88 -4.71
N ILE A 258 -12.38 5.06 -4.82
CA ILE A 258 -13.63 5.30 -4.10
C ILE A 258 -13.38 5.33 -2.59
N GLY A 259 -12.64 4.34 -2.06
CA GLY A 259 -12.25 4.32 -0.65
C GLY A 259 -11.45 5.55 -0.22
N THR A 260 -10.51 6.01 -1.05
CA THR A 260 -9.75 7.24 -0.78
C THR A 260 -10.66 8.47 -0.70
N ILE A 261 -11.60 8.62 -1.65
CA ILE A 261 -12.57 9.73 -1.64
C ILE A 261 -13.41 9.69 -0.37
N VAL A 262 -13.99 8.53 -0.05
CA VAL A 262 -14.82 8.35 1.17
C VAL A 262 -14.01 8.68 2.42
N SER A 263 -12.77 8.23 2.52
CA SER A 263 -11.89 8.51 3.65
C SER A 263 -11.55 9.99 3.76
N THR A 264 -11.10 10.61 2.67
CA THR A 264 -10.63 12.00 2.69
C THR A 264 -11.73 13.00 3.01
N TYR A 265 -12.94 12.82 2.47
CA TYR A 265 -14.07 13.70 2.77
C TYR A 265 -14.86 13.27 4.00
N GLY A 266 -14.99 11.98 4.25
CA GLY A 266 -15.78 11.44 5.34
C GLY A 266 -15.10 11.59 6.71
N THR A 267 -13.78 11.38 6.79
CA THR A 267 -13.07 11.39 8.08
C THR A 267 -13.21 12.71 8.84
N PRO A 268 -12.94 13.91 8.26
CA PRO A 268 -13.06 15.15 9.01
C PRO A 268 -14.51 15.46 9.42
N LEU A 269 -15.48 15.15 8.56
CA LEU A 269 -16.90 15.34 8.88
C LEU A 269 -17.33 14.43 10.03
N PHE A 270 -16.91 13.17 10.00
CA PHE A 270 -17.25 12.19 11.02
C PHE A 270 -16.52 12.48 12.34
N LEU A 271 -15.26 12.87 12.28
CA LEU A 271 -14.46 13.30 13.43
C LEU A 271 -15.09 14.54 14.12
N ALA A 272 -15.51 15.53 13.34
CA ALA A 272 -16.16 16.73 13.87
C ALA A 272 -17.55 16.46 14.47
N ALA A 273 -18.33 15.53 13.88
CA ALA A 273 -19.68 15.23 14.31
C ALA A 273 -19.75 14.28 15.51
N PHE A 274 -18.90 13.27 15.56
CA PHE A 274 -18.98 12.16 16.50
C PHE A 274 -17.74 12.01 17.41
N GLY A 275 -16.67 12.75 17.11
CA GLY A 275 -15.41 12.65 17.85
C GLY A 275 -14.54 11.47 17.42
N VAL A 276 -13.37 11.35 18.08
CA VAL A 276 -12.31 10.41 17.69
C VAL A 276 -12.67 8.94 17.98
N GLY A 277 -13.32 8.66 19.11
CA GLY A 277 -13.68 7.28 19.51
C GLY A 277 -14.55 6.58 18.47
N PRO A 278 -15.75 7.09 18.12
CA PRO A 278 -16.59 6.53 17.07
C PRO A 278 -15.90 6.47 15.71
N THR A 279 -15.03 7.41 15.37
CA THR A 279 -14.25 7.39 14.12
C THR A 279 -13.33 6.17 14.07
N MET A 280 -12.63 5.86 15.17
CA MET A 280 -11.78 4.67 15.26
C MET A 280 -12.59 3.36 15.28
N LEU A 281 -13.79 3.36 15.88
CA LEU A 281 -14.67 2.18 15.85
C LEU A 281 -15.17 1.87 14.42
N VAL A 282 -15.51 2.88 13.63
CA VAL A 282 -15.87 2.67 12.22
C VAL A 282 -14.72 2.06 11.45
N ALA A 283 -13.50 2.55 11.66
CA ALA A 283 -12.30 1.96 11.06
C ALA A 283 -12.08 0.49 11.53
N ALA A 284 -12.30 0.20 12.82
CA ALA A 284 -12.23 -1.15 13.36
C ALA A 284 -13.28 -2.10 12.74
N VAL A 285 -14.51 -1.63 12.55
CA VAL A 285 -15.59 -2.39 11.88
C VAL A 285 -15.22 -2.72 10.44
N LEU A 286 -14.63 -1.77 9.68
CA LEU A 286 -14.17 -2.03 8.33
C LEU A 286 -13.12 -3.13 8.29
N VAL A 287 -12.13 -3.08 9.20
CA VAL A 287 -11.12 -4.15 9.33
C VAL A 287 -11.77 -5.48 9.73
N GLY A 288 -12.77 -5.45 10.62
CA GLY A 288 -13.55 -6.61 11.01
C GLY A 288 -14.35 -7.25 9.87
N ILE A 289 -14.94 -6.45 8.99
CA ILE A 289 -15.62 -6.94 7.78
C ILE A 289 -14.62 -7.68 6.88
N CYS A 290 -13.43 -7.12 6.68
CA CYS A 290 -12.38 -7.77 5.93
C CYS A 290 -11.97 -9.11 6.57
N LEU A 291 -11.86 -9.16 7.91
CA LEU A 291 -11.52 -10.39 8.65
C LEU A 291 -12.56 -11.49 8.43
N VAL A 292 -13.85 -11.15 8.46
CA VAL A 292 -14.93 -12.14 8.28
C VAL A 292 -14.97 -12.66 6.83
N MET A 293 -14.59 -11.85 5.85
CA MET A 293 -14.58 -12.23 4.44
C MET A 293 -13.33 -13.02 4.02
N SER A 294 -12.27 -13.04 4.83
CA SER A 294 -10.97 -13.68 4.54
C SER A 294 -10.90 -15.11 5.02
#